data_19e48e4942f9fe1323c7acd7bbfc96dc
#
_entry.id   19e48e4942f9fe1323c7acd7bbfc96dc
#
_cell.length_a   1.000
_cell.length_b   1.000
_cell.length_c   1.000
_cell.angle_alpha   90.00
_cell.angle_beta   90.00
_cell.angle_gamma   90.00
#
_symmetry.space_group_name_H-M   'P 1'
#
loop_
_entity.id
_entity.type
_entity.pdbx_description
1 polymer ?
#
loop_
_entity_poly.entity_id
_entity_poly.type
_entity_poly.pdbx_seq_one_letter_code
_entity_poly.pdbx_strand_id
1 'polypeptide(L)'
;MKRARISIATILAILIAGCADTTRDPNVHYSGFLGDYSDLLKGDDEQAERRYLRSHVDWGAYDRVLLDPVMLWRGDESRHDGVSSHEAQAMMNYFYQVIYKDLEEQGLDMVTSPMPDTLRVQVALTKLKESHVVLDVVSTVVPVGLVLTGLDKVITGKPAFVGEAEIEFKVKDAVSGELLAAGVNHRVGGKFLQASHFTSWGEVQDMMKLWAVYGSYNLCKLQKRATCLEPKI
;
A
#
# COMPACT_ATOMS: atom_id res chain seq x y z
N MET A 1 36.71 43.52 -29.57
CA MET A 1 35.80 43.39 -28.42
C MET A 1 34.60 42.52 -28.86
N LYS A 2 34.63 41.19 -28.66
CA LYS A 2 33.55 40.29 -29.02
C LYS A 2 32.68 40.03 -27.78
N ARG A 3 31.44 40.53 -27.83
CA ARG A 3 30.45 40.33 -26.73
C ARG A 3 29.92 38.88 -26.83
N ALA A 4 30.20 38.07 -25.83
CA ALA A 4 29.63 36.75 -25.65
C ALA A 4 28.13 36.93 -25.29
N ARG A 5 27.23 36.49 -26.18
CA ARG A 5 25.81 36.31 -25.91
C ARG A 5 25.62 34.97 -25.22
N ILE A 6 25.54 34.96 -23.90
CA ILE A 6 25.12 33.81 -23.13
C ILE A 6 23.63 33.61 -23.33
N SER A 7 23.26 32.53 -24.02
CA SER A 7 21.89 32.13 -24.24
C SER A 7 21.25 31.68 -22.95
N ILE A 8 20.22 32.42 -22.51
CA ILE A 8 19.39 32.16 -21.28
C ILE A 8 18.43 30.97 -21.47
N ALA A 9 18.66 30.13 -22.47
CA ALA A 9 17.74 29.02 -22.81
C ALA A 9 18.05 27.68 -22.17
N THR A 10 18.99 27.60 -21.20
CA THR A 10 19.43 26.30 -20.67
C THR A 10 19.06 26.08 -19.18
N ILE A 11 18.18 26.88 -18.59
CA ILE A 11 17.85 26.82 -17.14
C ILE A 11 16.39 26.39 -16.87
N LEU A 12 15.69 25.79 -17.81
CA LEU A 12 14.31 25.36 -17.54
C LEU A 12 14.06 23.90 -17.92
N ALA A 13 14.84 23.00 -17.34
CA ALA A 13 14.59 21.56 -17.45
C ALA A 13 15.03 20.80 -16.18
N ILE A 14 14.77 21.35 -15.00
CA ILE A 14 14.70 20.54 -13.79
C ILE A 14 13.26 20.09 -13.69
N LEU A 15 12.94 19.01 -14.38
CA LEU A 15 11.71 18.26 -14.23
C LEU A 15 11.65 17.75 -12.79
N ILE A 16 10.71 18.28 -12.06
CA ILE A 16 10.27 17.80 -10.75
C ILE A 16 9.70 16.40 -10.99
N ALA A 17 10.53 15.38 -10.87
CA ALA A 17 10.08 14.01 -10.62
C ALA A 17 9.52 13.99 -9.19
N GLY A 18 8.30 14.46 -9.03
CA GLY A 18 7.55 14.34 -7.78
C GLY A 18 7.15 12.88 -7.60
N CYS A 19 7.97 12.10 -6.91
CA CYS A 19 7.55 10.79 -6.43
C CYS A 19 6.37 10.98 -5.48
N ALA A 20 5.32 10.20 -5.68
CA ALA A 20 4.22 10.06 -4.73
C ALA A 20 4.77 9.43 -3.45
N ASP A 21 5.04 10.24 -2.45
CA ASP A 21 5.78 9.80 -1.28
C ASP A 21 4.81 9.44 -0.15
N THR A 22 4.29 8.20 -0.20
CA THR A 22 3.72 7.59 1.01
C THR A 22 4.86 6.98 1.80
N THR A 23 5.03 7.42 3.05
CA THR A 23 6.11 6.93 3.89
C THR A 23 5.71 5.61 4.56
N ARG A 24 6.61 4.63 4.54
CA ARG A 24 6.48 3.40 5.33
C ARG A 24 6.64 3.74 6.81
N ASP A 25 5.74 3.24 7.66
CA ASP A 25 5.86 3.34 9.12
C ASP A 25 6.37 2.00 9.66
N PRO A 26 7.55 1.93 10.28
CA PRO A 26 8.07 0.69 10.85
C PRO A 26 7.29 0.19 12.07
N ASN A 27 6.43 1.03 12.64
CA ASN A 27 5.59 0.69 13.78
C ASN A 27 4.30 0.02 13.29
N VAL A 28 4.36 -1.26 12.99
CA VAL A 28 3.19 -2.07 12.64
C VAL A 28 2.49 -2.54 13.91
N HIS A 29 1.16 -2.66 13.84
CA HIS A 29 0.34 -3.24 14.89
C HIS A 29 -0.10 -4.64 14.47
N TYR A 30 -0.21 -5.54 15.40
CA TYR A 30 -0.66 -6.91 15.15
C TYR A 30 -2.13 -7.03 15.52
N SER A 31 -3.00 -7.03 14.51
CA SER A 31 -4.45 -6.97 14.69
C SER A 31 -5.09 -8.28 15.14
N GLY A 32 -4.35 -9.37 15.12
CA GLY A 32 -4.88 -10.72 15.35
C GLY A 32 -5.36 -11.42 14.07
N PHE A 33 -5.42 -10.76 12.91
CA PHE A 33 -5.85 -11.37 11.65
C PHE A 33 -4.95 -12.53 11.23
N LEU A 34 -3.63 -12.42 11.36
CA LEU A 34 -2.72 -13.50 11.00
C LEU A 34 -2.81 -14.68 11.99
N GLY A 35 -3.15 -14.42 13.24
CA GLY A 35 -3.17 -15.40 14.32
C GLY A 35 -1.80 -15.57 14.98
N ASP A 36 -0.78 -15.95 14.24
CA ASP A 36 0.61 -16.05 14.71
C ASP A 36 1.51 -15.09 13.93
N TYR A 37 2.34 -14.35 14.65
CA TYR A 37 3.27 -13.34 14.12
C TYR A 37 4.74 -13.67 14.43
N SER A 38 5.01 -14.78 15.10
CA SER A 38 6.35 -15.15 15.61
C SER A 38 7.38 -15.31 14.51
N ASP A 39 6.95 -15.80 13.34
CA ASP A 39 7.81 -16.07 12.18
C ASP A 39 7.94 -14.89 11.21
N LEU A 40 7.36 -13.73 11.53
CA LEU A 40 7.45 -12.56 10.69
C LEU A 40 8.85 -11.91 10.80
N LEU A 41 9.51 -11.79 9.68
CA LEU A 41 10.79 -11.10 9.52
C LEU A 41 10.58 -9.71 8.94
N LYS A 42 11.54 -8.82 9.16
CA LYS A 42 11.55 -7.50 8.51
C LYS A 42 11.72 -7.67 7.00
N GLY A 43 10.87 -6.98 6.22
CA GLY A 43 11.01 -6.90 4.77
C GLY A 43 11.93 -5.76 4.32
N ASP A 44 12.31 -5.79 3.04
CA ASP A 44 13.01 -4.69 2.34
C ASP A 44 12.02 -3.64 1.80
N ASP A 45 12.51 -2.65 1.06
CA ASP A 45 11.72 -1.52 0.59
C ASP A 45 10.59 -1.88 -0.40
N GLU A 46 10.72 -3.00 -1.12
CA GLU A 46 9.71 -3.51 -2.06
C GLU A 46 8.74 -4.51 -1.41
N GLN A 47 8.94 -4.86 -0.15
CA GLN A 47 8.19 -5.90 0.55
C GLN A 47 7.35 -5.31 1.69
N ALA A 48 6.52 -6.15 2.31
CA ALA A 48 5.80 -5.77 3.53
C ALA A 48 6.78 -5.48 4.69
N GLU A 49 6.39 -4.58 5.62
CA GLU A 49 7.21 -4.22 6.80
C GLU A 49 7.59 -5.43 7.64
N ARG A 50 6.64 -6.34 7.78
CA ARG A 50 6.83 -7.64 8.40
C ARG A 50 6.28 -8.68 7.46
N ARG A 51 7.04 -9.74 7.21
CA ARG A 51 6.64 -10.79 6.29
C ARG A 51 7.08 -12.17 6.73
N TYR A 52 6.27 -13.15 6.42
CA TYR A 52 6.59 -14.55 6.42
C TYR A 52 6.61 -15.07 4.98
N LEU A 53 7.57 -15.90 4.66
CA LEU A 53 7.63 -16.62 3.39
C LEU A 53 8.07 -18.06 3.68
N ARG A 54 7.22 -19.01 3.34
CA ARG A 54 7.50 -20.43 3.52
C ARG A 54 8.65 -20.84 2.61
N SER A 55 9.62 -21.58 3.17
CA SER A 55 10.73 -22.15 2.42
C SER A 55 10.28 -23.33 1.56
N HIS A 56 11.01 -23.57 0.48
CA HIS A 56 10.82 -24.73 -0.41
C HIS A 56 9.45 -24.84 -1.09
N VAL A 57 8.75 -23.73 -1.28
CA VAL A 57 7.53 -23.67 -2.07
C VAL A 57 7.88 -23.60 -3.55
N ASP A 58 7.28 -24.46 -4.35
CA ASP A 58 7.32 -24.33 -5.82
C ASP A 58 6.28 -23.29 -6.26
N TRP A 59 6.66 -22.02 -6.18
CA TRP A 59 5.80 -20.91 -6.58
C TRP A 59 5.43 -20.95 -8.06
N GLY A 60 6.27 -21.56 -8.90
CA GLY A 60 6.05 -21.69 -10.34
C GLY A 60 4.89 -22.63 -10.70
N ALA A 61 4.49 -23.51 -9.77
CA ALA A 61 3.34 -24.38 -9.97
C ALA A 61 1.99 -23.65 -9.90
N TYR A 62 1.94 -22.48 -9.26
CA TYR A 62 0.70 -21.72 -9.09
C TYR A 62 0.48 -20.76 -10.27
N ASP A 63 -0.55 -20.97 -11.05
CA ASP A 63 -0.95 -20.10 -12.16
C ASP A 63 -2.29 -19.40 -11.92
N ARG A 64 -3.02 -19.78 -10.86
CA ARG A 64 -4.35 -19.28 -10.51
C ARG A 64 -4.37 -18.55 -9.18
N VAL A 65 -5.28 -17.60 -9.06
CA VAL A 65 -5.54 -16.88 -7.80
C VAL A 65 -7.04 -16.86 -7.49
N LEU A 66 -7.36 -17.31 -6.29
CA LEU A 66 -8.64 -17.10 -5.63
C LEU A 66 -8.48 -15.92 -4.66
N LEU A 67 -8.92 -14.74 -5.06
CA LEU A 67 -8.91 -13.56 -4.22
C LEU A 67 -10.19 -13.51 -3.38
N ASP A 68 -10.04 -13.66 -2.05
CA ASP A 68 -11.17 -13.46 -1.13
C ASP A 68 -11.58 -11.97 -1.11
N PRO A 69 -12.85 -11.64 -0.83
CA PRO A 69 -13.23 -10.25 -0.61
C PRO A 69 -12.35 -9.59 0.45
N VAL A 70 -11.86 -8.38 0.16
CA VAL A 70 -11.11 -7.58 1.15
C VAL A 70 -12.03 -7.26 2.32
N MET A 71 -11.53 -7.44 3.53
CA MET A 71 -12.31 -7.23 4.75
C MET A 71 -11.78 -6.08 5.60
N LEU A 72 -12.68 -5.42 6.33
CA LEU A 72 -12.32 -4.54 7.41
C LEU A 72 -12.20 -5.37 8.69
N TRP A 73 -10.98 -5.56 9.17
CA TRP A 73 -10.74 -6.35 10.37
C TRP A 73 -10.99 -5.53 11.63
N ARG A 74 -11.78 -6.08 12.56
CA ARG A 74 -12.15 -5.46 13.83
C ARG A 74 -11.62 -6.28 15.00
N GLY A 75 -10.31 -6.48 15.04
CA GLY A 75 -9.62 -7.07 16.18
C GLY A 75 -9.31 -6.04 17.27
N ASP A 76 -8.69 -6.47 18.36
CA ASP A 76 -8.46 -5.65 19.56
C ASP A 76 -7.60 -4.39 19.30
N GLU A 77 -6.69 -4.44 18.33
CA GLU A 77 -5.82 -3.32 17.96
C GLU A 77 -6.19 -2.65 16.62
N SER A 78 -7.34 -3.00 16.06
CA SER A 78 -7.83 -2.37 14.82
C SER A 78 -8.34 -0.96 15.07
N ARG A 79 -7.98 -0.02 14.19
CA ARG A 79 -8.31 1.41 14.33
C ARG A 79 -8.99 1.95 13.08
N HIS A 80 -10.28 2.19 13.20
CA HIS A 80 -11.13 2.72 12.11
C HIS A 80 -11.93 3.93 12.60
N ASP A 81 -11.29 4.79 13.39
CA ASP A 81 -11.96 5.93 14.04
C ASP A 81 -12.47 6.92 13.00
N GLY A 82 -13.75 7.25 13.10
CA GLY A 82 -14.41 8.22 12.22
C GLY A 82 -14.83 7.71 10.84
N VAL A 83 -14.49 6.47 10.47
CA VAL A 83 -14.83 5.91 9.16
C VAL A 83 -16.24 5.33 9.15
N SER A 84 -17.11 5.84 8.28
CA SER A 84 -18.46 5.30 8.10
C SER A 84 -18.43 3.91 7.44
N SER A 85 -19.46 3.11 7.66
CA SER A 85 -19.57 1.78 7.04
C SER A 85 -19.60 1.86 5.50
N HIS A 86 -20.17 2.92 4.95
CA HIS A 86 -20.23 3.15 3.51
C HIS A 86 -18.83 3.44 2.92
N GLU A 87 -18.05 4.29 3.56
CA GLU A 87 -16.68 4.61 3.14
C GLU A 87 -15.76 3.39 3.27
N ALA A 88 -15.84 2.68 4.39
CA ALA A 88 -15.10 1.43 4.57
C ALA A 88 -15.41 0.41 3.46
N GLN A 89 -16.70 0.23 3.10
CA GLN A 89 -17.10 -0.66 2.02
C GLN A 89 -16.56 -0.18 0.67
N ALA A 90 -16.60 1.13 0.41
CA ALA A 90 -16.04 1.69 -0.82
C ALA A 90 -14.52 1.43 -0.93
N MET A 91 -13.77 1.58 0.17
CA MET A 91 -12.33 1.32 0.20
C MET A 91 -12.02 -0.17 0.03
N MET A 92 -12.77 -1.07 0.69
CA MET A 92 -12.61 -2.51 0.49
C MET A 92 -12.86 -2.93 -0.96
N ASN A 93 -13.94 -2.43 -1.57
CA ASN A 93 -14.26 -2.72 -2.97
C ASN A 93 -13.19 -2.19 -3.93
N TYR A 94 -12.73 -0.95 -3.70
CA TYR A 94 -11.66 -0.35 -4.46
C TYR A 94 -10.38 -1.18 -4.37
N PHE A 95 -9.96 -1.56 -3.16
CA PHE A 95 -8.75 -2.33 -2.97
C PHE A 95 -8.83 -3.72 -3.59
N TYR A 96 -9.97 -4.40 -3.46
CA TYR A 96 -10.23 -5.65 -4.18
C TYR A 96 -10.02 -5.50 -5.69
N GLN A 97 -10.59 -4.45 -6.29
CA GLN A 97 -10.49 -4.22 -7.74
C GLN A 97 -9.05 -3.97 -8.21
N VAL A 98 -8.27 -3.18 -7.48
CA VAL A 98 -6.87 -2.92 -7.87
C VAL A 98 -6.00 -4.16 -7.72
N ILE A 99 -6.17 -4.95 -6.64
CA ILE A 99 -5.46 -6.23 -6.47
C ILE A 99 -5.81 -7.19 -7.61
N TYR A 100 -7.10 -7.37 -7.89
CA TYR A 100 -7.59 -8.25 -8.94
C TYR A 100 -6.97 -7.91 -10.30
N LYS A 101 -7.06 -6.63 -10.67
CA LYS A 101 -6.53 -6.12 -11.92
C LYS A 101 -5.02 -6.33 -12.05
N ASP A 102 -4.25 -5.98 -11.02
CA ASP A 102 -2.79 -6.10 -11.06
C ASP A 102 -2.32 -7.57 -11.12
N LEU A 103 -3.03 -8.49 -10.46
CA LEU A 103 -2.76 -9.93 -10.56
C LEU A 103 -3.09 -10.47 -11.97
N GLU A 104 -4.22 -10.05 -12.54
CA GLU A 104 -4.61 -10.41 -13.91
C GLU A 104 -3.61 -9.86 -14.95
N GLU A 105 -3.17 -8.60 -14.81
CA GLU A 105 -2.16 -7.97 -15.67
C GLU A 105 -0.81 -8.68 -15.59
N GLN A 106 -0.44 -9.26 -14.45
CA GLN A 106 0.75 -10.11 -14.30
C GLN A 106 0.55 -11.50 -14.95
N GLY A 107 -0.60 -11.79 -15.53
CA GLY A 107 -0.89 -13.03 -16.25
C GLY A 107 -1.30 -14.20 -15.35
N LEU A 108 -1.92 -13.93 -14.21
CA LEU A 108 -2.54 -14.94 -13.36
C LEU A 108 -4.03 -15.15 -13.71
N ASP A 109 -4.48 -16.38 -13.72
CA ASP A 109 -5.89 -16.70 -13.92
C ASP A 109 -6.68 -16.45 -12.63
N MET A 110 -7.64 -15.53 -12.67
CA MET A 110 -8.50 -15.24 -11.53
C MET A 110 -9.66 -16.22 -11.49
N VAL A 111 -9.76 -16.98 -10.39
CA VAL A 111 -10.78 -18.02 -10.20
C VAL A 111 -11.68 -17.72 -9.01
N THR A 112 -12.89 -18.32 -9.00
CA THR A 112 -13.89 -18.10 -7.94
C THR A 112 -14.08 -19.28 -6.99
N SER A 113 -13.35 -20.39 -7.24
CA SER A 113 -13.41 -21.58 -6.39
C SER A 113 -12.04 -22.21 -6.22
N PRO A 114 -11.77 -22.88 -5.08
CA PRO A 114 -10.52 -23.59 -4.86
C PRO A 114 -10.34 -24.73 -5.88
N MET A 115 -9.15 -24.80 -6.46
CA MET A 115 -8.72 -25.90 -7.33
C MET A 115 -7.20 -26.12 -7.19
N PRO A 116 -6.63 -27.21 -7.73
CA PRO A 116 -5.17 -27.40 -7.73
C PRO A 116 -4.44 -26.20 -8.36
N ASP A 117 -3.20 -25.98 -7.94
CA ASP A 117 -2.32 -24.93 -8.45
C ASP A 117 -2.90 -23.50 -8.30
N THR A 118 -3.72 -23.30 -7.26
CA THR A 118 -4.38 -22.03 -6.95
C THR A 118 -3.87 -21.45 -5.63
N LEU A 119 -3.44 -20.19 -5.66
CA LEU A 119 -3.19 -19.40 -4.46
C LEU A 119 -4.49 -18.78 -3.96
N ARG A 120 -4.81 -18.93 -2.69
CA ARG A 120 -5.87 -18.18 -2.03
C ARG A 120 -5.27 -16.97 -1.33
N VAL A 121 -5.66 -15.78 -1.76
CA VAL A 121 -5.21 -14.50 -1.21
C VAL A 121 -6.30 -13.90 -0.33
N GLN A 122 -5.95 -13.60 0.90
CA GLN A 122 -6.81 -12.98 1.91
C GLN A 122 -6.17 -11.67 2.36
N VAL A 123 -6.92 -10.57 2.32
CA VAL A 123 -6.43 -9.23 2.70
C VAL A 123 -7.40 -8.59 3.68
N ALA A 124 -6.86 -8.04 4.75
CA ALA A 124 -7.59 -7.31 5.77
C ALA A 124 -7.05 -5.88 5.91
N LEU A 125 -7.94 -4.90 5.89
CA LEU A 125 -7.65 -3.54 6.35
C LEU A 125 -7.75 -3.54 7.88
N THR A 126 -6.62 -3.32 8.55
CA THR A 126 -6.53 -3.35 10.03
C THR A 126 -6.51 -1.94 10.60
N LYS A 127 -6.13 -0.96 9.78
CA LYS A 127 -6.21 0.46 10.08
C LYS A 127 -6.65 1.23 8.85
N LEU A 128 -7.53 2.19 9.06
CA LEU A 128 -8.04 3.06 8.00
C LEU A 128 -8.36 4.43 8.58
N LYS A 129 -7.70 5.46 8.04
CA LYS A 129 -7.90 6.86 8.45
C LYS A 129 -7.84 7.75 7.22
N GLU A 130 -8.86 8.57 7.03
CA GLU A 130 -8.89 9.56 5.95
C GLU A 130 -7.93 10.73 6.20
N SER A 131 -7.55 11.43 5.14
CA SER A 131 -6.82 12.70 5.24
C SER A 131 -7.78 13.88 5.44
N HIS A 132 -7.37 14.86 6.22
CA HIS A 132 -8.09 16.12 6.39
C HIS A 132 -7.56 17.18 5.40
N VAL A 133 -7.92 17.03 4.13
CA VAL A 133 -7.39 17.82 3.00
C VAL A 133 -7.45 19.33 3.24
N VAL A 134 -8.59 19.83 3.76
CA VAL A 134 -8.78 21.28 3.98
C VAL A 134 -7.81 21.85 5.01
N LEU A 135 -7.57 21.12 6.09
CA LEU A 135 -6.64 21.54 7.14
C LEU A 135 -5.18 21.39 6.69
N ASP A 136 -4.89 20.42 5.85
CA ASP A 136 -3.55 20.23 5.31
C ASP A 136 -3.15 21.36 4.35
N VAL A 137 -4.06 21.79 3.48
CA VAL A 137 -3.86 22.96 2.60
C VAL A 137 -3.68 24.25 3.41
N VAL A 138 -4.55 24.49 4.39
CA VAL A 138 -4.45 25.68 5.26
C VAL A 138 -3.17 25.66 6.07
N SER A 139 -2.77 24.51 6.60
CA SER A 139 -1.53 24.38 7.38
C SER A 139 -0.26 24.61 6.56
N THR A 140 -0.34 24.43 5.25
CA THR A 140 0.81 24.66 4.35
C THR A 140 0.97 26.12 3.95
N VAL A 141 -0.12 26.90 3.94
CA VAL A 141 -0.14 28.29 3.42
C VAL A 141 -0.11 29.32 4.54
N VAL A 142 -0.70 29.02 5.69
CA VAL A 142 -0.81 29.96 6.82
C VAL A 142 0.23 29.67 7.90
N PRO A 143 1.02 30.69 8.36
CA PRO A 143 2.06 30.49 9.38
C PRO A 143 1.57 29.80 10.66
N VAL A 144 0.32 30.07 11.08
CA VAL A 144 -0.31 29.43 12.25
C VAL A 144 -0.50 27.92 12.02
N GLY A 145 -0.93 27.54 10.83
CA GLY A 145 -1.08 26.12 10.45
C GLY A 145 0.28 25.38 10.40
N LEU A 146 1.34 26.07 9.94
CA LEU A 146 2.69 25.49 9.94
C LEU A 146 3.18 25.22 11.38
N VAL A 147 2.86 26.09 12.33
CA VAL A 147 3.23 25.90 13.75
C VAL A 147 2.50 24.69 14.32
N LEU A 148 1.20 24.56 14.10
CA LEU A 148 0.41 23.40 14.55
C LEU A 148 0.91 22.09 13.93
N THR A 149 1.18 22.10 12.63
CA THR A 149 1.72 20.93 11.92
C THR A 149 3.12 20.57 12.43
N GLY A 150 3.94 21.57 12.73
CA GLY A 150 5.26 21.37 13.30
C GLY A 150 5.25 20.80 14.71
N LEU A 151 4.31 21.26 15.55
CA LEU A 151 4.14 20.74 16.91
C LEU A 151 3.65 19.31 16.92
N ASP A 152 2.66 18.97 16.09
CA ASP A 152 2.14 17.61 16.00
C ASP A 152 3.22 16.63 15.50
N LYS A 153 4.02 17.04 14.53
CA LYS A 153 5.15 16.25 14.06
C LYS A 153 6.22 16.02 15.13
N VAL A 154 6.44 17.00 16.01
CA VAL A 154 7.37 16.87 17.14
C VAL A 154 6.86 15.88 18.17
N ILE A 155 5.52 15.85 18.40
CA ILE A 155 4.92 15.00 19.42
C ILE A 155 4.71 13.57 18.91
N THR A 156 4.24 13.40 17.68
CA THR A 156 3.81 12.08 17.15
C THR A 156 4.78 11.48 16.14
N GLY A 157 5.69 12.27 15.61
CA GLY A 157 6.59 11.88 14.51
C GLY A 157 5.87 11.71 13.15
N LYS A 158 4.55 11.98 13.08
CA LYS A 158 3.73 11.88 11.87
C LYS A 158 3.21 13.26 11.48
N PRO A 159 3.08 13.57 10.17
CA PRO A 159 2.39 14.76 9.74
C PRO A 159 0.92 14.74 10.24
N ALA A 160 0.43 15.89 10.72
CA ALA A 160 -0.98 16.02 11.05
C ALA A 160 -1.85 15.93 9.79
N PHE A 161 -3.05 15.38 9.91
CA PHE A 161 -4.09 15.43 8.87
C PHE A 161 -3.73 14.73 7.54
N VAL A 162 -2.94 13.69 7.57
CA VAL A 162 -2.64 12.83 6.42
C VAL A 162 -3.39 11.50 6.53
N GLY A 163 -3.68 10.88 5.39
CA GLY A 163 -4.26 9.55 5.33
C GLY A 163 -3.31 8.51 5.92
N GLU A 164 -3.86 7.50 6.53
CA GLU A 164 -3.10 6.39 7.12
C GLU A 164 -3.85 5.08 6.91
N ALA A 165 -3.13 4.05 6.50
CA ALA A 165 -3.70 2.72 6.35
C ALA A 165 -2.71 1.62 6.71
N GLU A 166 -3.24 0.52 7.24
CA GLU A 166 -2.50 -0.69 7.54
C GLU A 166 -3.25 -1.90 7.01
N ILE A 167 -2.50 -2.87 6.48
CA ILE A 167 -3.03 -4.14 5.99
C ILE A 167 -2.31 -5.30 6.60
N GLU A 168 -3.05 -6.39 6.76
CA GLU A 168 -2.50 -7.72 6.94
C GLU A 168 -2.98 -8.62 5.80
N PHE A 169 -2.11 -9.52 5.33
CA PHE A 169 -2.45 -10.44 4.26
C PHE A 169 -1.94 -11.85 4.51
N LYS A 170 -2.64 -12.84 3.95
CA LYS A 170 -2.25 -14.25 3.90
C LYS A 170 -2.34 -14.75 2.46
N VAL A 171 -1.35 -15.52 2.06
CA VAL A 171 -1.35 -16.31 0.82
C VAL A 171 -1.26 -17.76 1.22
N LYS A 172 -2.24 -18.55 0.79
CA LYS A 172 -2.36 -19.98 1.13
C LYS A 172 -2.45 -20.81 -0.14
N ASP A 173 -2.07 -22.07 -0.06
CA ASP A 173 -2.56 -23.05 -1.02
C ASP A 173 -4.07 -23.18 -0.87
N ALA A 174 -4.81 -23.07 -1.97
CA ALA A 174 -6.27 -22.99 -1.93
C ALA A 174 -6.95 -24.33 -1.55
N VAL A 175 -6.26 -25.45 -1.78
CA VAL A 175 -6.80 -26.80 -1.52
C VAL A 175 -6.42 -27.27 -0.11
N SER A 176 -5.15 -27.20 0.23
CA SER A 176 -4.66 -27.69 1.55
C SER A 176 -4.90 -26.67 2.66
N GLY A 177 -5.03 -25.38 2.34
CA GLY A 177 -5.09 -24.28 3.30
C GLY A 177 -3.76 -23.93 3.94
N GLU A 178 -2.65 -24.54 3.49
CA GLU A 178 -1.32 -24.30 4.00
C GLU A 178 -0.90 -22.84 3.80
N LEU A 179 -0.37 -22.20 4.84
CA LEU A 179 0.14 -20.83 4.78
C LEU A 179 1.48 -20.82 4.03
N LEU A 180 1.54 -20.09 2.91
CA LEU A 180 2.72 -19.96 2.06
C LEU A 180 3.42 -18.62 2.26
N ALA A 181 2.64 -17.54 2.45
CA ALA A 181 3.16 -16.22 2.78
C ALA A 181 2.16 -15.44 3.63
N ALA A 182 2.68 -14.51 4.42
CA ALA A 182 1.89 -13.57 5.19
C ALA A 182 2.66 -12.26 5.38
N GLY A 183 1.97 -11.18 5.70
CA GLY A 183 2.65 -9.95 6.03
C GLY A 183 1.74 -8.87 6.62
N VAL A 184 2.42 -7.87 7.19
CA VAL A 184 1.83 -6.64 7.72
C VAL A 184 2.52 -5.47 7.04
N ASN A 185 1.75 -4.50 6.57
CA ASN A 185 2.29 -3.30 5.97
C ASN A 185 1.51 -2.08 6.44
N HIS A 186 2.23 -1.06 6.92
CA HIS A 186 1.68 0.18 7.43
C HIS A 186 2.23 1.36 6.62
N ARG A 187 1.35 2.23 6.14
CA ARG A 187 1.72 3.44 5.42
C ARG A 187 0.99 4.67 5.93
N VAL A 188 1.70 5.77 5.86
CA VAL A 188 1.20 7.12 6.19
C VAL A 188 1.38 7.99 4.96
N GLY A 189 0.39 8.79 4.61
CA GLY A 189 0.45 9.72 3.48
C GLY A 189 1.52 10.79 3.64
N GLY A 190 1.97 11.34 2.53
CA GLY A 190 2.96 12.43 2.47
C GLY A 190 2.30 13.78 2.17
N LYS A 191 3.02 14.88 2.42
CA LYS A 191 2.55 16.26 2.20
C LYS A 191 2.80 16.78 0.78
N PHE A 192 2.65 15.97 -0.25
CA PHE A 192 2.84 16.44 -1.62
C PHE A 192 1.51 16.76 -2.29
N LEU A 193 1.46 17.88 -3.02
CA LEU A 193 0.29 18.33 -3.77
C LEU A 193 0.11 17.49 -5.05
N GLN A 194 -0.41 16.29 -4.89
CA GLN A 194 -0.89 15.48 -6.02
C GLN A 194 -2.40 15.60 -6.16
N ALA A 195 -2.92 15.29 -7.34
CA ALA A 195 -4.37 15.37 -7.60
C ALA A 195 -5.19 14.44 -6.66
N SER A 196 -4.63 13.30 -6.25
CA SER A 196 -5.20 12.38 -5.28
C SER A 196 -5.39 12.99 -3.89
N HIS A 197 -4.56 13.96 -3.51
CA HIS A 197 -4.63 14.63 -2.22
C HIS A 197 -5.78 15.65 -2.10
N PHE A 198 -6.52 15.89 -3.17
CA PHE A 198 -7.74 16.72 -3.12
C PHE A 198 -9.00 15.96 -2.68
N THR A 199 -8.88 14.68 -2.37
CA THR A 199 -9.98 13.88 -1.81
C THR A 199 -9.57 13.30 -0.47
N SER A 200 -10.51 13.17 0.46
CA SER A 200 -10.25 12.63 1.82
C SER A 200 -9.62 11.22 1.80
N TRP A 201 -9.89 10.45 0.75
CA TRP A 201 -9.42 9.07 0.61
C TRP A 201 -8.31 8.87 -0.44
N GLY A 202 -7.89 9.95 -1.13
CA GLY A 202 -6.92 9.84 -2.22
C GLY A 202 -5.60 9.22 -1.83
N GLU A 203 -5.02 9.64 -0.70
CA GLU A 203 -3.76 9.08 -0.17
C GLU A 203 -3.90 7.60 0.18
N VAL A 204 -5.02 7.22 0.79
CA VAL A 204 -5.29 5.81 1.13
C VAL A 204 -5.43 4.96 -0.14
N GLN A 205 -6.09 5.47 -1.17
CA GLN A 205 -6.19 4.80 -2.47
C GLN A 205 -4.83 4.64 -3.14
N ASP A 206 -3.94 5.61 -3.04
CA ASP A 206 -2.57 5.52 -3.57
C ASP A 206 -1.75 4.47 -2.81
N MET A 207 -1.91 4.36 -1.48
CA MET A 207 -1.32 3.27 -0.70
C MET A 207 -1.82 1.90 -1.16
N MET A 208 -3.13 1.76 -1.41
CA MET A 208 -3.75 0.52 -1.89
C MET A 208 -3.22 0.11 -3.27
N LYS A 209 -3.09 1.06 -4.21
CA LYS A 209 -2.46 0.81 -5.52
C LYS A 209 -1.03 0.32 -5.35
N LEU A 210 -0.26 1.00 -4.51
CA LEU A 210 1.13 0.66 -4.27
C LEU A 210 1.27 -0.76 -3.71
N TRP A 211 0.43 -1.16 -2.76
CA TRP A 211 0.42 -2.51 -2.21
C TRP A 211 0.03 -3.56 -3.25
N ALA A 212 -0.95 -3.27 -4.11
CA ALA A 212 -1.37 -4.18 -5.17
C ALA A 212 -0.26 -4.40 -6.20
N VAL A 213 0.35 -3.32 -6.69
CA VAL A 213 1.44 -3.36 -7.68
C VAL A 213 2.66 -4.10 -7.13
N TYR A 214 3.13 -3.79 -5.92
CA TYR A 214 4.26 -4.51 -5.32
C TYR A 214 3.91 -5.95 -4.96
N GLY A 215 2.69 -6.21 -4.51
CA GLY A 215 2.22 -7.57 -4.19
C GLY A 215 2.22 -8.47 -5.41
N SER A 216 1.65 -8.02 -6.52
CA SER A 216 1.59 -8.76 -7.78
C SER A 216 2.98 -8.92 -8.41
N TYR A 217 3.81 -7.89 -8.40
CA TYR A 217 5.19 -7.93 -8.88
C TYR A 217 6.06 -8.94 -8.09
N ASN A 218 6.00 -8.88 -6.75
CA ASN A 218 6.74 -9.81 -5.90
C ASN A 218 6.28 -11.26 -6.10
N LEU A 219 4.99 -11.50 -6.31
CA LEU A 219 4.48 -12.82 -6.64
C LEU A 219 5.04 -13.31 -7.99
N CYS A 220 5.02 -12.47 -9.02
CA CYS A 220 5.62 -12.77 -10.32
C CYS A 220 7.10 -13.16 -10.19
N LYS A 221 7.87 -12.40 -9.39
CA LYS A 221 9.30 -12.72 -9.13
C LYS A 221 9.48 -14.04 -8.39
N LEU A 222 8.65 -14.34 -7.40
CA LEU A 222 8.68 -15.63 -6.69
C LEU A 222 8.39 -16.80 -7.63
N GLN A 223 7.48 -16.61 -8.58
CA GLN A 223 7.14 -17.58 -9.63
C GLN A 223 8.23 -17.71 -10.70
N LYS A 224 9.26 -16.86 -10.71
CA LYS A 224 10.36 -16.82 -11.70
C LYS A 224 9.84 -16.72 -13.13
N ARG A 225 8.75 -15.98 -13.35
CA ARG A 225 8.20 -15.77 -14.69
C ARG A 225 9.20 -14.99 -15.56
N ALA A 226 9.17 -15.25 -16.86
CA ALA A 226 10.12 -14.66 -17.81
C ALA A 226 9.98 -13.12 -17.91
N THR A 227 8.76 -12.60 -17.69
CA THR A 227 8.48 -11.17 -17.73
C THR A 227 7.56 -10.82 -16.58
N CYS A 228 7.98 -9.87 -15.74
CA CYS A 228 7.15 -9.28 -14.68
C CYS A 228 6.95 -7.79 -15.00
N LEU A 229 5.70 -7.32 -14.86
CA LEU A 229 5.41 -5.90 -14.99
C LEU A 229 5.95 -5.16 -13.78
N GLU A 230 6.94 -4.31 -14.01
CA GLU A 230 7.56 -3.53 -12.93
C GLU A 230 6.63 -2.46 -12.37
N PRO A 231 6.69 -2.15 -11.06
CA PRO A 231 5.97 -1.04 -10.46
C PRO A 231 6.28 0.28 -11.18
N LYS A 232 5.25 0.92 -11.72
CA LYS A 232 5.34 2.28 -12.23
C LYS A 232 4.83 3.22 -11.14
N ILE A 233 5.76 3.85 -10.45
CA ILE A 233 5.50 4.78 -9.35
C ILE A 233 5.61 6.22 -9.87
#